data_efbe6bd7900e1e1fcb2b73ab60fa82b8
#
_entry.id   efbe6bd7900e1e1fcb2b73ab60fa82b8
#
_cell.length_a   1.000
_cell.length_b   1.000
_cell.length_c   1.000
_cell.angle_alpha   90.00
_cell.angle_beta   90.00
_cell.angle_gamma   90.00
#
_symmetry.space_group_name_H-M   'P 1'
#
loop_
_entity.id
_entity.type
_entity.pdbx_description
1 polymer ?
#
loop_
_entity_poly.entity_id
_entity_poly.type
_entity_poly.pdbx_seq_one_letter_code
_entity_poly.pdbx_strand_id
1 'polypeptide(L)'
;MAEEKQTSLKPLTIYFYHTRLTRESYEEWKEYKFPGHILYGLPLLEKHGIRSVMHKCRYFSSRLRLMLYATKEILFCKEKYQVLYATSFRGIEPVIFLRALGLYRKPIVIWHHTAVVNSSGFAREQISHLFYKGIDKMFLFSRKLIQDSLKTRKVPAHKLKLVHWGPDLPFYDHLLAEMPDRKPEGFISTGKENRDVSTLFQAFAATKEKLDLYIAVSCGNINYKNIIDGFTLPDSIHVHYTDGVIPYELAKLVARKSCIVICCLDFPYTVGLTTLVEAFALGIPVICSRNPNFEIDIDKEGIGITVEYGDVQGWTDAIRYIADHPEEARRMGNNARKLAEERFNLEIFSREIAESLQEISNFSSKNRTFA
;
A
#
# COMPACT_ATOMS: atom_id res chain seq x y z
N MET A 1 41.49 26.55 -10.10
CA MET A 1 40.88 25.21 -10.01
C MET A 1 40.64 24.93 -8.54
N ALA A 2 39.41 25.12 -8.09
CA ALA A 2 39.00 24.81 -6.72
C ALA A 2 38.48 23.38 -6.75
N GLU A 3 39.17 22.47 -6.07
CA GLU A 3 38.68 21.13 -5.78
C GLU A 3 37.45 21.25 -4.86
N GLU A 4 36.26 20.97 -5.38
CA GLU A 4 35.09 20.72 -4.57
C GLU A 4 35.36 19.49 -3.68
N LYS A 5 35.62 19.73 -2.40
CA LYS A 5 35.60 18.70 -1.38
C LYS A 5 34.20 18.07 -1.33
N GLN A 6 34.04 16.99 -2.04
CA GLN A 6 32.93 16.06 -1.86
C GLN A 6 33.04 15.51 -0.43
N THR A 7 32.36 16.16 0.50
CA THR A 7 32.17 15.64 1.85
C THR A 7 31.39 14.35 1.73
N SER A 8 32.04 13.20 1.81
CA SER A 8 31.41 11.89 1.89
C SER A 8 30.60 11.83 3.19
N LEU A 9 29.33 12.22 3.11
CA LEU A 9 28.37 11.99 4.18
C LEU A 9 28.33 10.49 4.44
N LYS A 10 28.57 10.08 5.71
CA LYS A 10 28.44 8.68 6.11
C LYS A 10 27.04 8.19 5.66
N PRO A 11 26.95 7.03 5.00
CA PRO A 11 25.68 6.52 4.52
C PRO A 11 24.70 6.39 5.70
N LEU A 12 23.46 6.89 5.49
CA LEU A 12 22.41 6.77 6.48
C LEU A 12 22.05 5.28 6.65
N THR A 13 22.03 4.79 7.88
CA THR A 13 21.54 3.44 8.18
C THR A 13 20.22 3.53 8.92
N ILE A 14 19.20 2.83 8.42
CA ILE A 14 17.89 2.73 9.05
C ILE A 14 17.67 1.34 9.63
N TYR A 15 16.80 1.25 10.65
CA TYR A 15 16.19 -0.01 11.05
C TYR A 15 14.83 -0.11 10.35
N PHE A 16 14.71 -1.04 9.41
CA PHE A 16 13.47 -1.26 8.67
C PHE A 16 12.58 -2.28 9.39
N TYR A 17 11.43 -1.83 9.85
CA TYR A 17 10.47 -2.66 10.56
C TYR A 17 9.25 -2.97 9.68
N HIS A 18 9.00 -4.25 9.50
CA HIS A 18 7.79 -4.79 8.87
C HIS A 18 7.32 -6.03 9.62
N THR A 19 6.01 -6.28 9.67
CA THR A 19 5.42 -7.46 10.33
C THR A 19 5.38 -8.71 9.45
N ARG A 20 5.94 -8.65 8.23
CA ARG A 20 6.05 -9.76 7.28
C ARG A 20 7.50 -10.20 7.12
N LEU A 21 7.72 -11.36 6.51
CA LEU A 21 9.03 -11.94 6.19
C LEU A 21 9.75 -11.08 5.14
N THR A 22 10.31 -9.95 5.58
CA THR A 22 10.88 -8.93 4.69
C THR A 22 12.11 -9.41 3.95
N ARG A 23 12.97 -10.20 4.61
CA ARG A 23 14.23 -10.66 4.00
C ARG A 23 13.95 -11.64 2.86
N GLU A 24 13.06 -12.58 3.09
CA GLU A 24 12.63 -13.55 2.10
C GLU A 24 12.00 -12.85 0.89
N SER A 25 11.03 -11.96 1.13
CA SER A 25 10.40 -11.18 0.05
C SER A 25 11.37 -10.24 -0.68
N TYR A 26 12.41 -9.76 0.00
CA TYR A 26 13.46 -8.96 -0.63
C TYR A 26 14.35 -9.80 -1.57
N GLU A 27 14.70 -11.03 -1.20
CA GLU A 27 15.42 -11.94 -2.09
C GLU A 27 14.55 -12.37 -3.28
N GLU A 28 13.27 -12.68 -3.05
CA GLU A 28 12.30 -12.96 -4.11
C GLU A 28 12.12 -11.77 -5.07
N TRP A 29 12.16 -10.53 -4.56
CA TRP A 29 12.12 -9.34 -5.40
C TRP A 29 13.30 -9.27 -6.38
N LYS A 30 14.52 -9.58 -5.94
CA LYS A 30 15.71 -9.60 -6.81
C LYS A 30 15.58 -10.59 -7.96
N GLU A 31 14.79 -11.63 -7.77
CA GLU A 31 14.52 -12.67 -8.77
C GLU A 31 13.23 -12.40 -9.57
N TYR A 32 12.64 -11.23 -9.45
CA TYR A 32 11.33 -10.87 -10.04
C TYR A 32 10.16 -11.80 -9.64
N LYS A 33 10.24 -12.40 -8.46
CA LYS A 33 9.17 -13.27 -7.90
C LYS A 33 8.26 -12.54 -6.92
N PHE A 34 8.61 -11.33 -6.50
CA PHE A 34 7.85 -10.51 -5.57
C PHE A 34 7.89 -9.03 -5.97
N PRO A 35 6.75 -8.32 -6.00
CA PRO A 35 6.70 -6.92 -6.42
C PRO A 35 7.28 -5.99 -5.33
N GLY A 36 8.29 -5.21 -5.68
CA GLY A 36 9.07 -4.40 -4.74
C GLY A 36 8.29 -3.29 -4.04
N HIS A 37 7.19 -2.78 -4.61
CA HIS A 37 6.39 -1.73 -3.97
C HIS A 37 5.74 -2.21 -2.66
N ILE A 38 5.46 -3.51 -2.51
CA ILE A 38 4.94 -4.10 -1.27
C ILE A 38 5.99 -4.05 -0.13
N LEU A 39 7.25 -3.80 -0.46
CA LEU A 39 8.34 -3.60 0.51
C LEU A 39 8.55 -2.13 0.89
N TYR A 40 7.57 -1.26 0.61
CA TYR A 40 7.53 0.13 1.08
C TYR A 40 8.81 0.93 0.78
N GLY A 41 9.29 0.84 -0.46
CA GLY A 41 10.46 1.56 -0.95
C GLY A 41 11.81 0.94 -0.59
N LEU A 42 11.86 -0.01 0.35
CA LEU A 42 13.09 -0.70 0.79
C LEU A 42 13.99 -1.14 -0.37
N PRO A 43 13.47 -1.73 -1.48
CA PRO A 43 14.30 -2.26 -2.56
C PRO A 43 15.26 -1.25 -3.19
N LEU A 44 14.88 0.02 -3.25
CA LEU A 44 15.67 1.05 -3.92
C LEU A 44 16.34 2.04 -2.96
N LEU A 45 16.18 1.90 -1.64
CA LEU A 45 16.80 2.82 -0.67
C LEU A 45 18.33 2.86 -0.76
N GLU A 46 18.95 1.74 -1.11
CA GLU A 46 20.41 1.68 -1.28
C GLU A 46 20.91 2.56 -2.43
N LYS A 47 20.15 2.67 -3.53
CA LYS A 47 20.44 3.61 -4.63
C LYS A 47 20.48 5.07 -4.17
N HIS A 48 19.77 5.38 -3.06
CA HIS A 48 19.73 6.70 -2.46
C HIS A 48 20.69 6.85 -1.26
N GLY A 49 21.69 5.95 -1.13
CA GLY A 49 22.71 5.99 -0.07
C GLY A 49 22.18 5.62 1.32
N ILE A 50 21.06 4.88 1.41
CA ILE A 50 20.46 4.44 2.66
C ILE A 50 20.62 2.93 2.82
N ARG A 51 21.41 2.52 3.81
CA ARG A 51 21.54 1.12 4.21
C ARG A 51 20.39 0.72 5.14
N SER A 52 19.87 -0.48 4.97
CA SER A 52 18.76 -0.99 5.78
C SER A 52 19.15 -2.19 6.63
N VAL A 53 18.90 -2.10 7.94
CA VAL A 53 18.92 -3.24 8.88
C VAL A 53 17.50 -3.79 8.96
N MET A 54 17.23 -4.91 8.32
CA MET A 54 15.90 -5.51 8.26
C MET A 54 15.53 -6.19 9.58
N HIS A 55 14.32 -5.91 10.06
CA HIS A 55 13.76 -6.59 11.23
C HIS A 55 13.64 -8.10 11.00
N LYS A 56 14.01 -8.90 12.01
CA LYS A 56 13.80 -10.34 12.00
C LYS A 56 12.33 -10.62 12.32
N CYS A 57 11.51 -10.81 11.31
CA CYS A 57 10.10 -11.09 11.49
C CYS A 57 9.89 -12.46 12.16
N ARG A 58 8.94 -12.50 13.10
CA ARG A 58 8.37 -13.73 13.68
C ARG A 58 6.86 -13.58 13.82
N TYR A 59 6.13 -14.66 13.57
CA TYR A 59 4.70 -14.68 13.76
C TYR A 59 4.33 -14.94 15.21
N PHE A 60 3.41 -14.13 15.73
CA PHE A 60 2.86 -14.28 17.07
C PHE A 60 1.33 -14.19 17.01
N SER A 61 0.64 -15.10 17.66
CA SER A 61 -0.82 -15.04 17.85
C SER A 61 -1.23 -13.91 18.81
N SER A 62 -0.35 -13.59 19.77
CA SER A 62 -0.57 -12.54 20.77
C SER A 62 0.12 -11.23 20.39
N ARG A 63 -0.66 -10.11 20.34
CA ARG A 63 -0.12 -8.75 20.12
C ARG A 63 0.91 -8.36 21.19
N LEU A 64 0.69 -8.74 22.44
CA LEU A 64 1.65 -8.45 23.53
C LEU A 64 3.00 -9.13 23.29
N ARG A 65 3.01 -10.40 22.86
CA ARG A 65 4.25 -11.11 22.52
C ARG A 65 4.97 -10.46 21.34
N LEU A 66 4.24 -10.03 20.33
CA LEU A 66 4.80 -9.26 19.21
C LEU A 66 5.44 -7.96 19.70
N MET A 67 4.73 -7.19 20.54
CA MET A 67 5.24 -5.93 21.10
C MET A 67 6.53 -6.14 21.92
N LEU A 68 6.58 -7.13 22.79
CA LEU A 68 7.78 -7.46 23.59
C LEU A 68 8.94 -7.87 22.69
N TYR A 69 8.69 -8.73 21.71
CA TYR A 69 9.70 -9.18 20.76
C TYR A 69 10.26 -8.03 19.92
N ALA A 70 9.39 -7.25 19.25
CA ALA A 70 9.80 -6.14 18.40
C ALA A 70 10.56 -5.06 19.20
N THR A 71 10.07 -4.72 20.39
CA THR A 71 10.74 -3.78 21.29
C THR A 71 12.16 -4.25 21.65
N LYS A 72 12.32 -5.53 22.02
CA LYS A 72 13.63 -6.12 22.31
C LYS A 72 14.58 -6.04 21.11
N GLU A 73 14.12 -6.47 19.92
CA GLU A 73 14.94 -6.47 18.69
C GLU A 73 15.39 -5.04 18.31
N ILE A 74 14.52 -4.04 18.48
CA ILE A 74 14.82 -2.64 18.16
C ILE A 74 15.80 -2.03 19.18
N LEU A 75 15.55 -2.21 20.49
CA LEU A 75 16.37 -1.61 21.53
C LEU A 75 17.76 -2.23 21.63
N PHE A 76 17.86 -3.54 21.43
CA PHE A 76 19.10 -4.31 21.55
C PHE A 76 19.69 -4.72 20.19
N CYS A 77 19.33 -3.99 19.13
CA CYS A 77 19.91 -4.20 17.81
C CYS A 77 21.44 -4.01 17.86
N LYS A 78 22.18 -5.03 17.42
CA LYS A 78 23.65 -5.01 17.41
C LYS A 78 24.21 -4.04 16.37
N GLU A 79 23.51 -3.84 15.27
CA GLU A 79 23.90 -2.91 14.21
C GLU A 79 23.51 -1.48 14.57
N LYS A 80 24.43 -0.54 14.33
CA LYS A 80 24.14 0.89 14.55
C LYS A 80 23.25 1.41 13.43
N TYR A 81 22.14 2.06 13.79
CA TYR A 81 21.24 2.74 12.88
C TYR A 81 20.83 4.10 13.45
N GLN A 82 20.41 5.02 12.57
CA GLN A 82 20.08 6.39 12.94
C GLN A 82 18.57 6.62 13.03
N VAL A 83 17.77 5.97 12.19
CA VAL A 83 16.32 6.16 12.07
C VAL A 83 15.60 4.81 12.16
N LEU A 84 14.49 4.75 12.89
CA LEU A 84 13.55 3.63 12.82
C LEU A 84 12.49 3.96 11.73
N TYR A 85 12.50 3.21 10.64
CA TYR A 85 11.51 3.29 9.58
C TYR A 85 10.58 2.07 9.63
N ALA A 86 9.29 2.29 9.83
CA ALA A 86 8.31 1.23 10.03
C ALA A 86 7.15 1.33 9.04
N THR A 87 6.73 0.19 8.50
CA THR A 87 5.58 0.11 7.57
C THR A 87 4.23 0.18 8.30
N SER A 88 4.22 0.05 9.60
CA SER A 88 3.06 0.28 10.49
C SER A 88 3.54 0.43 11.92
N PHE A 89 2.66 0.92 12.80
CA PHE A 89 2.95 1.00 14.23
C PHE A 89 2.69 -0.32 15.00
N ARG A 90 2.05 -1.30 14.36
CA ARG A 90 1.69 -2.57 15.02
C ARG A 90 2.93 -3.31 15.50
N GLY A 91 3.03 -3.50 16.81
CA GLY A 91 4.13 -4.20 17.48
C GLY A 91 5.25 -3.29 18.00
N ILE A 92 5.33 -2.04 17.55
CA ILE A 92 6.36 -1.08 18.03
C ILE A 92 5.78 0.02 18.93
N GLU A 93 4.54 -0.11 19.37
CA GLU A 93 3.87 0.85 20.24
C GLU A 93 4.71 1.20 21.48
N PRO A 94 5.33 0.25 22.19
CA PRO A 94 6.19 0.57 23.34
C PRO A 94 7.38 1.46 22.97
N VAL A 95 8.00 1.24 21.79
CA VAL A 95 9.13 2.06 21.32
C VAL A 95 8.66 3.49 21.01
N ILE A 96 7.45 3.64 20.44
CA ILE A 96 6.85 4.96 20.20
C ILE A 96 6.59 5.71 21.51
N PHE A 97 6.06 5.04 22.54
CA PHE A 97 5.90 5.64 23.86
C PHE A 97 7.25 6.00 24.51
N LEU A 98 8.26 5.13 24.42
CA LEU A 98 9.61 5.44 24.89
C LEU A 98 10.18 6.67 24.17
N ARG A 99 9.90 6.84 22.87
CA ARG A 99 10.27 8.03 22.10
C ARG A 99 9.55 9.28 22.62
N ALA A 100 8.24 9.19 22.85
CA ALA A 100 7.43 10.30 23.38
C ALA A 100 7.95 10.81 24.75
N LEU A 101 8.48 9.89 25.57
CA LEU A 101 9.05 10.15 26.89
C LEU A 101 10.54 10.54 26.85
N GLY A 102 11.18 10.58 25.67
CA GLY A 102 12.61 10.90 25.53
C GLY A 102 13.58 9.77 25.87
N LEU A 103 13.09 8.59 26.21
CA LEU A 103 13.90 7.41 26.58
C LEU A 103 14.49 6.71 25.34
N TYR A 104 13.78 6.72 24.23
CA TYR A 104 14.28 6.29 22.92
C TYR A 104 14.66 7.50 22.08
N ARG A 105 15.93 7.64 21.72
CA ARG A 105 16.49 8.88 21.16
C ARG A 105 16.52 8.96 19.63
N LYS A 106 16.29 7.82 18.92
CA LYS A 106 16.31 7.80 17.46
C LYS A 106 14.94 8.22 16.92
N PRO A 107 14.87 9.00 15.83
CA PRO A 107 13.60 9.36 15.22
C PRO A 107 12.86 8.15 14.67
N ILE A 108 11.54 8.23 14.71
CA ILE A 108 10.61 7.21 14.23
C ILE A 108 9.82 7.76 13.07
N VAL A 109 9.93 7.09 11.93
CA VAL A 109 9.16 7.36 10.69
C VAL A 109 8.25 6.18 10.44
N ILE A 110 6.95 6.41 10.26
CA ILE A 110 5.99 5.32 10.04
C ILE A 110 5.07 5.57 8.84
N TRP A 111 4.55 4.49 8.28
CA TRP A 111 3.35 4.52 7.46
C TRP A 111 2.10 4.49 8.33
N HIS A 112 1.15 5.38 8.02
CA HIS A 112 -0.17 5.40 8.64
C HIS A 112 -1.22 5.19 7.55
N HIS A 113 -1.83 4.01 7.53
CA HIS A 113 -2.69 3.58 6.41
C HIS A 113 -4.07 4.24 6.41
N THR A 114 -4.48 4.79 7.56
CA THR A 114 -5.76 5.49 7.73
C THR A 114 -5.53 6.93 8.17
N ALA A 115 -6.54 7.77 8.19
CA ALA A 115 -6.44 9.05 8.89
C ALA A 115 -6.31 8.84 10.41
N VAL A 116 -5.65 9.78 11.08
CA VAL A 116 -5.67 9.87 12.55
C VAL A 116 -7.11 10.24 12.98
N VAL A 117 -7.63 9.54 13.96
CA VAL A 117 -9.00 9.75 14.46
C VAL A 117 -9.01 10.11 15.93
N ASN A 118 -10.07 10.75 16.39
CA ASN A 118 -10.29 11.00 17.81
C ASN A 118 -10.62 9.70 18.53
N SER A 119 -10.11 9.54 19.73
CA SER A 119 -10.39 8.38 20.59
C SER A 119 -11.66 8.62 21.40
N SER A 120 -12.37 7.57 21.71
CA SER A 120 -13.50 7.63 22.64
C SER A 120 -13.01 7.78 24.09
N GLY A 121 -13.41 8.86 24.77
CA GLY A 121 -13.09 9.12 26.16
C GLY A 121 -11.77 9.83 26.41
N PHE A 122 -11.76 10.69 27.44
CA PHE A 122 -10.64 11.60 27.75
C PHE A 122 -9.31 10.89 27.97
N ALA A 123 -9.27 9.84 28.78
CA ALA A 123 -8.00 9.14 29.07
C ALA A 123 -7.37 8.52 27.80
N ARG A 124 -8.19 7.90 26.94
CA ARG A 124 -7.71 7.33 25.66
C ARG A 124 -7.20 8.42 24.73
N GLU A 125 -7.86 9.58 24.73
CA GLU A 125 -7.44 10.72 23.94
C GLU A 125 -6.07 11.23 24.38
N GLN A 126 -5.81 11.37 25.69
CA GLN A 126 -4.50 11.77 26.20
C GLN A 126 -3.40 10.75 25.87
N ILE A 127 -3.68 9.46 26.00
CA ILE A 127 -2.76 8.39 25.59
C ILE A 127 -2.48 8.48 24.07
N SER A 128 -3.50 8.75 23.27
CA SER A 128 -3.36 8.93 21.82
C SER A 128 -2.47 10.14 21.48
N HIS A 129 -2.65 11.29 22.14
CA HIS A 129 -1.75 12.44 21.99
C HIS A 129 -0.30 12.10 22.33
N LEU A 130 -0.07 11.40 23.44
CA LEU A 130 1.27 10.95 23.83
C LEU A 130 1.85 10.00 22.78
N PHE A 131 1.05 9.07 22.25
CA PHE A 131 1.48 8.15 21.21
C PHE A 131 1.96 8.90 19.95
N TYR A 132 1.16 9.82 19.41
CA TYR A 132 1.53 10.58 18.20
C TYR A 132 2.69 11.57 18.44
N LYS A 133 2.90 12.02 19.70
CA LYS A 133 4.10 12.79 20.08
C LYS A 133 5.38 12.01 19.79
N GLY A 134 5.37 10.69 20.01
CA GLY A 134 6.53 9.80 19.81
C GLY A 134 6.85 9.47 18.35
N ILE A 135 6.08 9.95 17.39
CA ILE A 135 6.31 9.76 15.96
C ILE A 135 6.89 11.05 15.38
N ASP A 136 8.00 10.96 14.68
CA ASP A 136 8.67 12.14 14.10
C ASP A 136 8.17 12.46 12.69
N LYS A 137 7.80 11.46 11.88
CA LYS A 137 7.19 11.63 10.56
C LYS A 137 6.21 10.50 10.26
N MET A 138 5.10 10.83 9.62
CA MET A 138 4.07 9.89 9.18
C MET A 138 3.86 10.03 7.67
N PHE A 139 3.97 8.93 6.96
CA PHE A 139 3.62 8.83 5.55
C PHE A 139 2.16 8.42 5.41
N LEU A 140 1.46 9.11 4.53
CA LEU A 140 0.06 8.83 4.18
C LEU A 140 -0.07 8.74 2.65
N PHE A 141 -1.08 8.03 2.19
CA PHE A 141 -1.30 7.73 0.78
C PHE A 141 -2.06 8.82 0.01
N SER A 142 -2.69 9.78 0.71
CA SER A 142 -3.44 10.86 0.05
C SER A 142 -3.51 12.13 0.88
N ARG A 143 -3.75 13.27 0.18
CA ARG A 143 -4.02 14.57 0.81
C ARG A 143 -5.26 14.54 1.69
N LYS A 144 -6.28 13.75 1.30
CA LYS A 144 -7.51 13.58 2.08
C LYS A 144 -7.21 12.99 3.47
N LEU A 145 -6.39 11.94 3.54
CA LEU A 145 -5.97 11.34 4.80
C LEU A 145 -5.16 12.33 5.68
N ILE A 146 -4.33 13.17 5.05
CA ILE A 146 -3.61 14.24 5.77
C ILE A 146 -4.59 15.26 6.33
N GLN A 147 -5.52 15.77 5.51
CA GLN A 147 -6.50 16.76 5.93
C GLN A 147 -7.38 16.26 7.08
N ASP A 148 -7.84 15.00 6.99
CA ASP A 148 -8.65 14.39 8.04
C ASP A 148 -7.84 14.17 9.33
N SER A 149 -6.57 13.79 9.22
CA SER A 149 -5.67 13.66 10.37
C SER A 149 -5.45 15.00 11.10
N LEU A 150 -5.30 16.09 10.36
CA LEU A 150 -5.10 17.42 10.91
C LEU A 150 -6.31 17.93 11.71
N LYS A 151 -7.52 17.52 11.37
CA LYS A 151 -8.76 17.87 12.11
C LYS A 151 -8.70 17.43 13.57
N THR A 152 -7.95 16.38 13.89
CA THR A 152 -7.84 15.86 15.27
C THR A 152 -6.90 16.68 16.16
N ARG A 153 -6.04 17.54 15.58
CA ARG A 153 -4.98 18.30 16.27
C ARG A 153 -3.96 17.45 17.05
N LYS A 154 -3.93 16.14 16.84
CA LYS A 154 -2.96 15.21 17.51
C LYS A 154 -1.59 15.25 16.87
N VAL A 155 -1.55 15.56 15.58
CA VAL A 155 -0.31 15.56 14.79
C VAL A 155 -0.18 16.87 14.07
N PRO A 156 0.92 17.61 14.25
CA PRO A 156 1.16 18.86 13.51
C PRO A 156 1.50 18.58 12.05
N ALA A 157 1.16 19.51 11.16
CA ALA A 157 1.29 19.35 9.71
C ALA A 157 2.71 18.96 9.25
N HIS A 158 3.77 19.50 9.89
CA HIS A 158 5.15 19.19 9.51
C HIS A 158 5.55 17.74 9.72
N LYS A 159 4.82 16.97 10.52
CA LYS A 159 5.02 15.53 10.71
C LYS A 159 4.32 14.67 9.66
N LEU A 160 3.37 15.21 8.91
CA LEU A 160 2.61 14.48 7.90
C LEU A 160 3.24 14.70 6.51
N LYS A 161 3.38 13.64 5.74
CA LYS A 161 3.88 13.71 4.36
C LYS A 161 3.06 12.78 3.47
N LEU A 162 2.58 13.34 2.36
CA LEU A 162 2.08 12.55 1.25
C LEU A 162 3.27 11.84 0.60
N VAL A 163 3.11 10.56 0.33
CA VAL A 163 4.06 9.78 -0.48
C VAL A 163 3.27 9.02 -1.54
N HIS A 164 3.69 9.18 -2.79
CA HIS A 164 3.01 8.62 -3.96
C HIS A 164 3.37 7.14 -4.13
N TRP A 165 2.53 6.26 -3.57
CA TRP A 165 2.74 4.82 -3.69
C TRP A 165 2.50 4.36 -5.12
N GLY A 166 3.50 3.75 -5.73
CA GLY A 166 3.46 3.30 -7.11
C GLY A 166 4.06 1.92 -7.31
N PRO A 167 3.69 1.23 -8.41
CA PRO A 167 4.10 -0.13 -8.70
C PRO A 167 5.58 -0.27 -9.02
N ASP A 168 6.07 -1.48 -8.89
CA ASP A 168 7.38 -1.93 -9.36
C ASP A 168 7.31 -2.26 -10.86
N LEU A 169 7.52 -1.27 -11.71
CA LEU A 169 7.40 -1.46 -13.17
C LEU A 169 8.33 -2.55 -13.71
N PRO A 170 9.63 -2.63 -13.32
CA PRO A 170 10.51 -3.71 -13.77
C PRO A 170 9.99 -5.11 -13.47
N PHE A 171 9.34 -5.31 -12.31
CA PHE A 171 8.71 -6.59 -11.96
C PHE A 171 7.59 -6.96 -12.95
N TYR A 172 6.68 -6.01 -13.22
CA TYR A 172 5.57 -6.27 -14.14
C TYR A 172 6.02 -6.37 -15.60
N ASP A 173 7.03 -5.63 -16.02
CA ASP A 173 7.60 -5.73 -17.35
C ASP A 173 8.26 -7.10 -17.57
N HIS A 174 8.98 -7.61 -16.58
CA HIS A 174 9.52 -8.96 -16.61
C HIS A 174 8.41 -10.02 -16.74
N LEU A 175 7.37 -9.91 -15.93
CA LEU A 175 6.20 -10.78 -15.96
C LEU A 175 5.50 -10.75 -17.34
N LEU A 176 5.32 -9.56 -17.93
CA LEU A 176 4.71 -9.41 -19.23
C LEU A 176 5.58 -9.99 -20.37
N ALA A 177 6.89 -9.90 -20.25
CA ALA A 177 7.82 -10.48 -21.22
C ALA A 177 7.78 -12.02 -21.27
N GLU A 178 7.35 -12.67 -20.17
CA GLU A 178 7.10 -14.12 -20.15
C GLU A 178 5.80 -14.54 -20.86
N MET A 179 4.95 -13.58 -21.23
CA MET A 179 3.62 -13.82 -21.81
C MET A 179 3.39 -13.00 -23.10
N PRO A 180 4.25 -13.14 -24.13
CA PRO A 180 4.16 -12.31 -25.33
C PRO A 180 2.85 -12.51 -26.12
N ASP A 181 2.30 -13.73 -26.08
CA ASP A 181 1.08 -14.12 -26.81
C ASP A 181 -0.19 -14.00 -25.98
N ARG A 182 -0.15 -13.26 -24.83
CA ARG A 182 -1.33 -13.07 -24.00
C ARG A 182 -2.48 -12.42 -24.77
N LYS A 183 -3.66 -12.96 -24.62
CA LYS A 183 -4.92 -12.38 -25.12
C LYS A 183 -5.77 -12.00 -23.90
N PRO A 184 -5.82 -10.71 -23.54
CA PRO A 184 -6.63 -10.27 -22.40
C PRO A 184 -8.12 -10.54 -22.66
N GLU A 185 -8.81 -11.18 -21.70
CA GLU A 185 -10.24 -11.50 -21.80
C GLU A 185 -10.93 -11.44 -20.44
N GLY A 186 -12.12 -10.88 -20.40
CA GLY A 186 -12.97 -10.86 -19.21
C GLY A 186 -12.45 -9.93 -18.10
N PHE A 187 -13.10 -10.03 -16.97
CA PHE A 187 -12.87 -9.15 -15.82
C PHE A 187 -12.27 -9.92 -14.66
N ILE A 188 -11.50 -9.23 -13.83
CA ILE A 188 -10.96 -9.82 -12.60
C ILE A 188 -11.15 -8.87 -11.41
N SER A 189 -11.51 -9.43 -10.27
CA SER A 189 -11.45 -8.73 -9.00
C SER A 189 -10.50 -9.46 -8.06
N THR A 190 -9.55 -8.73 -7.47
CA THR A 190 -8.58 -9.26 -6.52
C THR A 190 -8.63 -8.48 -5.20
N GLY A 191 -8.02 -9.06 -4.16
CA GLY A 191 -7.87 -8.41 -2.86
C GLY A 191 -8.72 -9.04 -1.79
N LYS A 192 -8.43 -8.69 -0.54
CA LYS A 192 -9.01 -9.36 0.63
C LYS A 192 -9.76 -8.44 1.59
N GLU A 193 -9.55 -7.14 1.53
CA GLU A 193 -10.09 -6.21 2.53
C GLU A 193 -11.28 -5.44 1.96
N ASN A 194 -12.39 -5.43 2.70
CA ASN A 194 -13.57 -4.59 2.46
C ASN A 194 -14.08 -4.64 1.00
N ARG A 195 -14.16 -5.84 0.40
CA ARG A 195 -14.78 -6.03 -0.93
C ARG A 195 -16.30 -6.13 -0.80
N ASP A 196 -17.01 -5.41 -1.67
CA ASP A 196 -18.47 -5.52 -1.80
C ASP A 196 -18.82 -6.56 -2.86
N VAL A 197 -18.75 -7.83 -2.44
CA VAL A 197 -19.05 -8.96 -3.33
C VAL A 197 -20.53 -9.02 -3.71
N SER A 198 -21.41 -8.49 -2.87
CA SER A 198 -22.86 -8.53 -3.11
C SER A 198 -23.25 -7.62 -4.28
N THR A 199 -22.80 -6.38 -4.27
CA THR A 199 -22.99 -5.43 -5.37
C THR A 199 -22.35 -5.96 -6.65
N LEU A 200 -21.11 -6.49 -6.54
CA LEU A 200 -20.36 -7.02 -7.66
C LEU A 200 -21.09 -8.17 -8.36
N PHE A 201 -21.60 -9.15 -7.62
CA PHE A 201 -22.30 -10.30 -8.18
C PHE A 201 -23.62 -9.92 -8.84
N GLN A 202 -24.37 -9.02 -8.24
CA GLN A 202 -25.64 -8.53 -8.84
C GLN A 202 -25.37 -7.84 -10.18
N ALA A 203 -24.35 -6.99 -10.26
CA ALA A 203 -23.98 -6.31 -11.49
C ALA A 203 -23.53 -7.30 -12.59
N PHE A 204 -22.64 -8.23 -12.28
CA PHE A 204 -22.15 -9.22 -13.25
C PHE A 204 -23.24 -10.19 -13.70
N ALA A 205 -24.14 -10.62 -12.82
CA ALA A 205 -25.28 -11.46 -13.19
C ALA A 205 -26.20 -10.77 -14.20
N ALA A 206 -26.32 -9.43 -14.14
CA ALA A 206 -27.11 -8.65 -15.09
C ALA A 206 -26.44 -8.44 -16.46
N THR A 207 -25.10 -8.59 -16.55
CA THR A 207 -24.34 -8.34 -17.80
C THR A 207 -24.02 -9.63 -18.56
N LYS A 208 -23.95 -10.76 -17.90
CA LYS A 208 -23.44 -12.05 -18.41
C LYS A 208 -21.96 -12.05 -18.80
N GLU A 209 -21.22 -10.99 -18.43
CA GLU A 209 -19.78 -10.91 -18.63
C GLU A 209 -19.04 -11.87 -17.70
N LYS A 210 -17.83 -12.31 -18.14
CA LYS A 210 -17.00 -13.23 -17.34
C LYS A 210 -16.28 -12.49 -16.24
N LEU A 211 -16.43 -12.95 -14.99
CA LEU A 211 -15.73 -12.45 -13.81
C LEU A 211 -14.94 -13.59 -13.14
N ASP A 212 -13.65 -13.38 -12.95
CA ASP A 212 -12.85 -14.16 -12.00
C ASP A 212 -12.64 -13.36 -10.71
N LEU A 213 -13.20 -13.83 -9.60
CA LEU A 213 -13.02 -13.24 -8.28
C LEU A 213 -11.98 -14.03 -7.47
N TYR A 214 -10.85 -13.40 -7.16
CA TYR A 214 -9.82 -13.95 -6.28
C TYR A 214 -9.90 -13.26 -4.90
N ILE A 215 -10.39 -13.99 -3.89
CA ILE A 215 -10.69 -13.41 -2.57
C ILE A 215 -10.29 -14.36 -1.44
N ALA A 216 -9.92 -13.81 -0.28
CA ALA A 216 -9.70 -14.62 0.92
C ALA A 216 -11.02 -15.19 1.46
N VAL A 217 -10.99 -16.35 2.12
CA VAL A 217 -12.17 -16.92 2.80
C VAL A 217 -12.77 -15.94 3.81
N SER A 218 -11.90 -15.23 4.54
CA SER A 218 -12.30 -14.19 5.49
C SER A 218 -11.22 -13.12 5.64
N CYS A 219 -11.63 -11.91 5.98
CA CYS A 219 -10.70 -10.84 6.34
C CYS A 219 -11.32 -9.92 7.39
N GLY A 220 -10.63 -9.75 8.52
CA GLY A 220 -11.16 -9.00 9.66
C GLY A 220 -12.46 -9.63 10.19
N ASN A 221 -13.53 -8.86 10.20
CA ASN A 221 -14.86 -9.30 10.65
C ASN A 221 -15.75 -9.79 9.49
N ILE A 222 -15.23 -9.81 8.25
CA ILE A 222 -15.99 -10.22 7.06
C ILE A 222 -15.65 -11.67 6.73
N ASN A 223 -16.66 -12.53 6.71
CA ASN A 223 -16.56 -13.90 6.20
C ASN A 223 -17.14 -13.93 4.78
N TYR A 224 -16.26 -13.80 3.79
CA TYR A 224 -16.67 -13.77 2.38
C TYR A 224 -17.27 -15.07 1.92
N LYS A 225 -16.76 -16.22 2.42
CA LYS A 225 -17.32 -17.51 2.06
C LYS A 225 -18.81 -17.61 2.43
N ASN A 226 -19.17 -17.21 3.65
CA ASN A 226 -20.58 -17.23 4.08
C ASN A 226 -21.45 -16.29 3.23
N ILE A 227 -20.93 -15.13 2.84
CA ILE A 227 -21.67 -14.19 1.97
C ILE A 227 -21.85 -14.82 0.58
N ILE A 228 -20.80 -15.38 0.00
CA ILE A 228 -20.77 -15.95 -1.34
C ILE A 228 -21.67 -17.19 -1.42
N ASP A 229 -21.64 -18.05 -0.41
CA ASP A 229 -22.48 -19.27 -0.32
C ASP A 229 -23.99 -18.93 -0.30
N GLY A 230 -24.36 -17.69 0.01
CA GLY A 230 -25.75 -17.20 -0.06
C GLY A 230 -26.24 -16.81 -1.46
N PHE A 231 -25.35 -16.84 -2.47
CA PHE A 231 -25.71 -16.50 -3.86
C PHE A 231 -25.79 -17.74 -4.76
N THR A 232 -26.77 -17.75 -5.65
CA THR A 232 -26.77 -18.66 -6.81
C THR A 232 -26.06 -17.91 -7.94
N LEU A 233 -24.79 -18.25 -8.20
CA LEU A 233 -23.97 -17.59 -9.19
C LEU A 233 -24.19 -18.17 -10.59
N PRO A 234 -24.25 -17.34 -11.64
CA PRO A 234 -24.26 -17.82 -13.03
C PRO A 234 -22.88 -18.39 -13.40
N ASP A 235 -22.83 -19.22 -14.45
CA ASP A 235 -21.60 -19.86 -14.96
C ASP A 235 -20.52 -18.85 -15.39
N SER A 236 -20.87 -17.60 -15.62
CA SER A 236 -19.93 -16.53 -15.97
C SER A 236 -19.14 -15.97 -14.78
N ILE A 237 -19.48 -16.33 -13.54
CA ILE A 237 -18.80 -15.84 -12.32
C ILE A 237 -18.07 -16.99 -11.65
N HIS A 238 -16.74 -16.90 -11.65
CA HIS A 238 -15.86 -17.88 -11.02
C HIS A 238 -15.25 -17.31 -9.74
N VAL A 239 -15.39 -18.03 -8.63
CA VAL A 239 -14.82 -17.62 -7.34
C VAL A 239 -13.65 -18.53 -6.98
N HIS A 240 -12.50 -17.88 -6.67
CA HIS A 240 -11.26 -18.54 -6.28
C HIS A 240 -10.83 -18.01 -4.91
N TYR A 241 -10.67 -18.92 -3.93
CA TYR A 241 -10.15 -18.54 -2.63
C TYR A 241 -8.62 -18.51 -2.64
N THR A 242 -8.04 -17.38 -2.14
CA THR A 242 -6.62 -17.04 -2.31
C THR A 242 -5.72 -17.43 -1.15
N ASP A 243 -6.18 -18.29 -0.23
CA ASP A 243 -5.35 -18.71 0.90
C ASP A 243 -4.13 -19.48 0.38
N GLY A 244 -2.96 -18.82 0.42
CA GLY A 244 -1.70 -19.38 -0.05
C GLY A 244 -1.33 -19.13 -1.51
N VAL A 245 -2.08 -18.30 -2.26
CA VAL A 245 -1.70 -17.90 -3.63
C VAL A 245 -0.46 -17.01 -3.60
N ILE A 246 0.54 -17.36 -4.39
CA ILE A 246 1.77 -16.60 -4.54
C ILE A 246 1.49 -15.31 -5.33
N PRO A 247 1.99 -14.14 -4.89
CA PRO A 247 1.73 -12.85 -5.56
C PRO A 247 2.09 -12.85 -7.05
N TYR A 248 3.17 -13.50 -7.43
CA TYR A 248 3.61 -13.63 -8.83
C TYR A 248 2.60 -14.38 -9.71
N GLU A 249 2.06 -15.50 -9.22
CA GLU A 249 1.06 -16.27 -9.96
C GLU A 249 -0.26 -15.49 -10.08
N LEU A 250 -0.66 -14.77 -9.03
CA LEU A 250 -1.84 -13.91 -9.09
C LEU A 250 -1.65 -12.78 -10.12
N ALA A 251 -0.49 -12.15 -10.16
CA ALA A 251 -0.19 -11.10 -11.13
C ALA A 251 -0.24 -11.61 -12.59
N LYS A 252 0.19 -12.86 -12.85
CA LYS A 252 0.03 -13.51 -14.18
C LYS A 252 -1.43 -13.70 -14.57
N LEU A 253 -2.29 -14.06 -13.61
CA LEU A 253 -3.73 -14.18 -13.85
C LEU A 253 -4.35 -12.83 -14.15
N VAL A 254 -3.98 -11.79 -13.37
CA VAL A 254 -4.44 -10.41 -13.59
C VAL A 254 -4.00 -9.91 -14.97
N ALA A 255 -2.76 -10.16 -15.37
CA ALA A 255 -2.21 -9.72 -16.66
C ALA A 255 -2.95 -10.27 -17.90
N ARG A 256 -3.73 -11.35 -17.73
CA ARG A 256 -4.55 -11.96 -18.82
C ARG A 256 -5.95 -11.37 -18.91
N LYS A 257 -6.28 -10.34 -18.15
CA LYS A 257 -7.62 -9.78 -18.08
C LYS A 257 -7.74 -8.45 -18.81
N SER A 258 -8.93 -8.19 -19.34
CA SER A 258 -9.23 -6.96 -20.07
C SER A 258 -9.51 -5.79 -19.14
N CYS A 259 -9.99 -6.04 -17.92
CA CYS A 259 -10.33 -5.01 -16.95
C CYS A 259 -10.19 -5.54 -15.52
N ILE A 260 -9.70 -4.69 -14.64
CA ILE A 260 -9.65 -4.95 -13.18
C ILE A 260 -10.81 -4.24 -12.51
N VAL A 261 -11.53 -4.99 -11.64
CA VAL A 261 -12.70 -4.50 -10.92
C VAL A 261 -12.39 -4.37 -9.43
N ILE A 262 -12.54 -3.15 -8.89
CA ILE A 262 -12.23 -2.79 -7.50
C ILE A 262 -13.51 -2.35 -6.80
N CYS A 263 -14.46 -3.30 -6.62
CA CYS A 263 -15.71 -3.06 -5.92
C CYS A 263 -15.50 -3.20 -4.41
N CYS A 264 -15.61 -2.08 -3.71
CA CYS A 264 -15.32 -1.99 -2.28
C CYS A 264 -16.52 -1.46 -1.48
N LEU A 265 -16.58 -1.84 -0.20
CA LEU A 265 -17.43 -1.18 0.78
C LEU A 265 -16.87 0.22 1.09
N ASP A 266 -17.73 1.16 1.47
CA ASP A 266 -17.31 2.47 1.95
C ASP A 266 -16.55 2.32 3.27
N PHE A 267 -15.28 2.65 3.24
CA PHE A 267 -14.40 2.56 4.39
C PHE A 267 -13.41 3.73 4.41
N PRO A 268 -13.10 4.32 5.58
CA PRO A 268 -12.37 5.59 5.68
C PRO A 268 -10.85 5.47 5.44
N TYR A 269 -10.44 4.70 4.43
CA TYR A 269 -9.05 4.62 3.96
C TYR A 269 -8.95 4.19 2.49
N THR A 270 -7.74 4.03 1.98
CA THR A 270 -7.44 3.73 0.57
C THR A 270 -7.67 2.24 0.21
N VAL A 271 -8.88 1.72 0.47
CA VAL A 271 -9.24 0.33 0.11
C VAL A 271 -9.09 0.14 -1.39
N GLY A 272 -8.38 -0.91 -1.81
CA GLY A 272 -8.19 -1.22 -3.23
C GLY A 272 -6.95 -0.60 -3.86
N LEU A 273 -6.19 0.24 -3.14
CA LEU A 273 -5.03 0.93 -3.70
C LEU A 273 -3.96 -0.03 -4.26
N THR A 274 -3.71 -1.16 -3.60
CA THR A 274 -2.74 -2.17 -4.10
C THR A 274 -3.15 -2.71 -5.47
N THR A 275 -4.43 -3.04 -5.64
CA THR A 275 -4.98 -3.52 -6.91
C THR A 275 -4.96 -2.43 -7.98
N LEU A 276 -5.21 -1.17 -7.57
CA LEU A 276 -5.17 -0.02 -8.48
C LEU A 276 -3.77 0.20 -9.07
N VAL A 277 -2.72 0.17 -8.24
CA VAL A 277 -1.34 0.35 -8.74
C VAL A 277 -0.86 -0.85 -9.58
N GLU A 278 -1.37 -2.04 -9.32
CA GLU A 278 -1.14 -3.21 -10.18
C GLU A 278 -1.75 -3.01 -11.57
N ALA A 279 -2.98 -2.48 -11.63
CA ALA A 279 -3.62 -2.12 -12.90
C ALA A 279 -2.77 -1.12 -13.71
N PHE A 280 -2.21 -0.12 -13.03
CA PHE A 280 -1.31 0.86 -13.67
C PHE A 280 -0.10 0.17 -14.29
N ALA A 281 0.58 -0.69 -13.54
CA ALA A 281 1.76 -1.40 -14.03
C ALA A 281 1.49 -2.26 -15.24
N LEU A 282 0.34 -2.94 -15.25
CA LEU A 282 -0.06 -3.86 -16.31
C LEU A 282 -0.68 -3.15 -17.52
N GLY A 283 -0.99 -1.85 -17.42
CA GLY A 283 -1.68 -1.09 -18.47
C GLY A 283 -3.10 -1.61 -18.70
N ILE A 284 -3.81 -1.94 -17.62
CA ILE A 284 -5.17 -2.49 -17.65
C ILE A 284 -6.14 -1.44 -17.07
N PRO A 285 -7.27 -1.15 -17.74
CA PRO A 285 -8.28 -0.23 -17.23
C PRO A 285 -8.94 -0.76 -15.96
N VAL A 286 -9.49 0.15 -15.16
CA VAL A 286 -10.18 -0.21 -13.92
C VAL A 286 -11.63 0.22 -13.92
N ILE A 287 -12.52 -0.56 -13.31
CA ILE A 287 -13.80 -0.08 -12.76
C ILE A 287 -13.65 -0.10 -11.25
N CYS A 288 -13.84 1.03 -10.60
CA CYS A 288 -13.50 1.19 -9.18
C CYS A 288 -14.60 1.92 -8.41
N SER A 289 -14.86 1.49 -7.17
CA SER A 289 -15.68 2.29 -6.25
C SER A 289 -15.09 3.68 -6.08
N ARG A 290 -15.93 4.73 -6.09
CA ARG A 290 -15.52 6.14 -5.91
C ARG A 290 -15.00 6.35 -4.48
N ASN A 291 -13.72 6.04 -4.27
CA ASN A 291 -13.08 6.18 -2.98
C ASN A 291 -12.44 7.58 -2.83
N PRO A 292 -13.00 8.46 -1.98
CA PRO A 292 -12.48 9.82 -1.81
C PRO A 292 -11.09 9.85 -1.16
N ASN A 293 -10.61 8.72 -0.64
CA ASN A 293 -9.28 8.62 -0.04
C ASN A 293 -8.18 8.30 -1.06
N PHE A 294 -8.49 8.03 -2.32
CA PHE A 294 -7.45 7.94 -3.36
C PHE A 294 -6.87 9.32 -3.66
N GLU A 295 -5.57 9.37 -3.93
CA GLU A 295 -4.89 10.58 -4.40
C GLU A 295 -5.13 10.80 -5.90
N ILE A 296 -5.51 9.77 -6.62
CA ILE A 296 -5.67 9.73 -8.07
C ILE A 296 -7.17 9.79 -8.39
N ASP A 297 -7.52 10.70 -9.28
CA ASP A 297 -8.87 10.79 -9.85
C ASP A 297 -8.94 9.94 -11.12
N ILE A 298 -9.56 8.77 -11.02
CA ILE A 298 -9.61 7.75 -12.06
C ILE A 298 -10.30 8.27 -13.34
N ASP A 299 -11.43 8.97 -13.19
CA ASP A 299 -12.19 9.49 -14.32
C ASP A 299 -11.42 10.63 -15.01
N LYS A 300 -10.85 11.56 -14.25
CA LYS A 300 -10.09 12.69 -14.77
C LYS A 300 -8.81 12.28 -15.50
N GLU A 301 -8.10 11.30 -14.96
CA GLU A 301 -6.88 10.75 -15.59
C GLU A 301 -7.22 9.84 -16.78
N GLY A 302 -8.51 9.51 -16.98
CA GLY A 302 -8.98 8.66 -18.08
C GLY A 302 -8.39 7.24 -18.04
N ILE A 303 -8.26 6.68 -16.85
CA ILE A 303 -7.66 5.36 -16.61
C ILE A 303 -8.68 4.27 -16.28
N GLY A 304 -9.97 4.64 -16.23
CA GLY A 304 -11.05 3.74 -15.89
C GLY A 304 -12.36 4.49 -15.64
N ILE A 305 -13.28 3.85 -14.94
CA ILE A 305 -14.59 4.36 -14.57
C ILE A 305 -14.78 4.24 -13.06
N THR A 306 -15.24 5.33 -12.41
CA THR A 306 -15.65 5.23 -11.00
C THR A 306 -17.16 5.05 -10.88
N VAL A 307 -17.57 4.23 -9.91
CA VAL A 307 -18.96 3.93 -9.57
C VAL A 307 -19.19 4.18 -8.10
N GLU A 308 -20.36 4.69 -7.74
CA GLU A 308 -20.72 4.92 -6.33
C GLU A 308 -20.82 3.59 -5.55
N TYR A 309 -20.60 3.65 -4.24
CA TYR A 309 -20.73 2.48 -3.37
C TYR A 309 -22.14 1.91 -3.41
N GLY A 310 -22.29 0.60 -3.61
CA GLY A 310 -23.57 -0.10 -3.63
C GLY A 310 -24.45 0.17 -4.82
N ASP A 311 -23.99 0.94 -5.82
CA ASP A 311 -24.77 1.26 -7.03
C ASP A 311 -24.69 0.12 -8.08
N VAL A 312 -25.52 -0.90 -7.92
CA VAL A 312 -25.57 -2.06 -8.82
C VAL A 312 -25.79 -1.64 -10.29
N GLN A 313 -26.65 -0.63 -10.55
CA GLN A 313 -26.92 -0.20 -11.92
C GLN A 313 -25.70 0.49 -12.54
N GLY A 314 -25.06 1.40 -11.79
CA GLY A 314 -23.82 2.05 -12.25
C GLY A 314 -22.70 1.05 -12.52
N TRP A 315 -22.56 0.00 -11.68
CA TRP A 315 -21.63 -1.10 -11.93
C TRP A 315 -21.98 -1.87 -13.20
N THR A 316 -23.27 -2.21 -13.40
CA THR A 316 -23.76 -2.89 -14.61
C THR A 316 -23.44 -2.10 -15.87
N ASP A 317 -23.69 -0.79 -15.85
CA ASP A 317 -23.46 0.08 -17.02
C ASP A 317 -21.97 0.25 -17.30
N ALA A 318 -21.13 0.39 -16.28
CA ALA A 318 -19.67 0.47 -16.43
C ALA A 318 -19.07 -0.83 -17.00
N ILE A 319 -19.55 -2.00 -16.54
CA ILE A 319 -19.11 -3.31 -17.05
C ILE A 319 -19.47 -3.44 -18.53
N ARG A 320 -20.72 -3.14 -18.92
CA ARG A 320 -21.17 -3.14 -20.32
C ARG A 320 -20.34 -2.18 -21.16
N TYR A 321 -20.12 -0.97 -20.67
CA TYR A 321 -19.34 0.02 -21.40
C TYR A 321 -17.95 -0.49 -21.75
N ILE A 322 -17.22 -1.06 -20.78
CA ILE A 322 -15.88 -1.63 -21.01
C ILE A 322 -15.93 -2.82 -21.98
N ALA A 323 -16.94 -3.69 -21.88
CA ALA A 323 -17.11 -4.85 -22.76
C ALA A 323 -17.42 -4.44 -24.21
N ASP A 324 -18.30 -3.46 -24.39
CA ASP A 324 -18.77 -2.99 -25.69
C ASP A 324 -17.77 -2.04 -26.39
N HIS A 325 -16.81 -1.45 -25.65
CA HIS A 325 -15.86 -0.48 -26.17
C HIS A 325 -14.40 -0.88 -25.91
N PRO A 326 -13.91 -1.98 -26.52
CA PRO A 326 -12.57 -2.52 -26.23
C PRO A 326 -11.42 -1.57 -26.59
N GLU A 327 -11.59 -0.70 -27.61
CA GLU A 327 -10.57 0.30 -27.98
C GLU A 327 -10.47 1.40 -26.91
N GLU A 328 -11.60 1.82 -26.36
CA GLU A 328 -11.63 2.78 -25.26
C GLU A 328 -11.01 2.18 -23.99
N ALA A 329 -11.36 0.94 -23.67
CA ALA A 329 -10.74 0.19 -22.57
C ALA A 329 -9.21 0.12 -22.73
N ARG A 330 -8.72 -0.15 -23.94
CA ARG A 330 -7.29 -0.16 -24.24
C ARG A 330 -6.65 1.22 -24.05
N ARG A 331 -7.33 2.29 -24.47
CA ARG A 331 -6.88 3.67 -24.26
C ARG A 331 -6.75 4.00 -22.78
N MET A 332 -7.76 3.63 -21.98
CA MET A 332 -7.72 3.80 -20.52
C MET A 332 -6.54 3.03 -19.89
N GLY A 333 -6.29 1.80 -20.32
CA GLY A 333 -5.13 1.02 -19.85
C GLY A 333 -3.80 1.67 -20.22
N ASN A 334 -3.65 2.20 -21.42
CA ASN A 334 -2.44 2.92 -21.83
C ASN A 334 -2.23 4.20 -21.00
N ASN A 335 -3.28 4.93 -20.68
CA ASN A 335 -3.22 6.09 -19.81
C ASN A 335 -2.78 5.67 -18.39
N ALA A 336 -3.28 4.55 -17.87
CA ALA A 336 -2.88 4.01 -16.57
C ALA A 336 -1.39 3.66 -16.53
N ARG A 337 -0.88 3.01 -17.58
CA ARG A 337 0.55 2.70 -17.70
C ARG A 337 1.40 3.98 -17.77
N LYS A 338 1.02 4.94 -18.59
CA LYS A 338 1.70 6.23 -18.69
C LYS A 338 1.74 6.96 -17.35
N LEU A 339 0.63 6.96 -16.62
CA LEU A 339 0.55 7.56 -15.28
C LEU A 339 1.55 6.91 -14.31
N ALA A 340 1.69 5.57 -14.37
CA ALA A 340 2.69 4.85 -13.57
C ALA A 340 4.11 5.26 -13.95
N GLU A 341 4.45 5.30 -15.23
CA GLU A 341 5.79 5.66 -15.71
C GLU A 341 6.19 7.08 -15.32
N GLU A 342 5.26 8.03 -15.40
CA GLU A 342 5.55 9.46 -15.19
C GLU A 342 5.44 9.90 -13.73
N ARG A 343 4.51 9.32 -12.93
CA ARG A 343 4.12 9.89 -11.63
C ARG A 343 4.05 8.91 -10.47
N PHE A 344 3.72 7.64 -10.74
CA PHE A 344 3.44 6.66 -9.68
C PHE A 344 4.19 5.36 -9.95
N ASN A 345 5.46 5.28 -9.56
CA ASN A 345 6.27 4.07 -9.65
C ASN A 345 7.19 3.92 -8.45
N LEU A 346 7.79 2.75 -8.31
CA LEU A 346 8.65 2.40 -7.19
C LEU A 346 9.88 3.33 -7.08
N GLU A 347 10.41 3.84 -8.19
CA GLU A 347 11.56 4.75 -8.21
C GLU A 347 11.21 6.10 -7.54
N ILE A 348 10.10 6.73 -7.97
CA ILE A 348 9.59 7.98 -7.39
C ILE A 348 9.22 7.76 -5.91
N PHE A 349 8.50 6.70 -5.63
CA PHE A 349 8.09 6.30 -4.30
C PHE A 349 9.27 6.14 -3.33
N SER A 350 10.32 5.40 -3.74
CA SER A 350 11.51 5.17 -2.91
C SER A 350 12.32 6.44 -2.71
N ARG A 351 12.41 7.29 -3.73
CA ARG A 351 13.08 8.60 -3.64
C ARG A 351 12.40 9.52 -2.62
N GLU A 352 11.07 9.65 -2.67
CA GLU A 352 10.32 10.48 -1.71
C GLU A 352 10.50 10.02 -0.25
N ILE A 353 10.59 8.70 -0.03
CA ILE A 353 10.90 8.12 1.27
C ILE A 353 12.34 8.45 1.67
N ALA A 354 13.30 8.23 0.77
CA ALA A 354 14.72 8.43 1.03
C ALA A 354 15.02 9.88 1.44
N GLU A 355 14.49 10.86 0.70
CA GLU A 355 14.59 12.29 1.01
C GLU A 355 14.09 12.59 2.42
N SER A 356 12.95 12.04 2.81
CA SER A 356 12.38 12.24 4.15
C SER A 356 13.21 11.62 5.26
N LEU A 357 13.77 10.43 5.02
CA LEU A 357 14.62 9.74 5.99
C LEU A 357 15.92 10.50 6.20
N GLN A 358 16.52 11.05 5.12
CA GLN A 358 17.72 11.88 5.17
C GLN A 358 17.46 13.21 5.89
N GLU A 359 16.35 13.90 5.57
CA GLU A 359 15.94 15.15 6.23
C GLU A 359 15.84 14.97 7.75
N ILE A 360 15.14 13.92 8.21
CA ILE A 360 14.95 13.64 9.64
C ILE A 360 16.26 13.26 10.34
N SER A 361 17.11 12.51 9.68
CA SER A 361 18.42 12.15 10.22
C SER A 361 19.30 13.37 10.44
N ASN A 362 19.33 14.30 9.47
CA ASN A 362 20.11 15.54 9.54
C ASN A 362 19.59 16.48 10.64
N PHE A 363 18.26 16.62 10.79
CA PHE A 363 17.67 17.42 11.85
C PHE A 363 17.97 16.87 13.24
N SER A 364 17.94 15.55 13.41
CA SER A 364 18.27 14.88 14.67
C SER A 364 19.76 14.99 15.05
N SER A 365 20.66 15.06 14.08
CA SER A 365 22.10 15.23 14.31
C SER A 365 22.43 16.65 14.77
N LYS A 366 21.85 17.68 14.15
CA LYS A 366 22.05 19.08 14.52
C LYS A 366 21.60 19.36 15.95
N ASN A 367 20.47 18.84 16.39
CA ASN A 367 19.96 19.04 17.75
C ASN A 367 20.80 18.30 18.83
N ARG A 368 21.68 17.35 18.45
CA ARG A 368 22.60 16.68 19.40
C ARG A 368 23.92 17.43 19.59
N THR A 369 24.28 18.30 18.67
CA THR A 369 25.52 19.09 18.72
C THR A 369 25.34 20.33 19.60
N PHE A 370 24.12 20.71 19.94
CA PHE A 370 23.77 21.86 20.79
C PHE A 370 23.22 21.47 22.17
N ALA A 371 23.18 20.19 22.51
CA ALA A 371 22.82 19.65 23.84
C ALA A 371 23.99 18.92 24.47
#